data_1b42a90120cc7c0f8537280016000807
#
_entry.id   1b42a90120cc7c0f8537280016000807
#
_cell.length_a   1.000
_cell.length_b   1.000
_cell.length_c   1.000
_cell.angle_alpha   90.00
_cell.angle_beta   90.00
_cell.angle_gamma   90.00
#
_symmetry.space_group_name_H-M   'P 1'
#
loop_
_entity.id
_entity.type
_entity.pdbx_description
1 polymer ?
#
loop_
_entity_poly.entity_id
_entity_poly.type
_entity_poly.pdbx_seq_one_letter_code
_entity_poly.pdbx_strand_id
1 'polypeptide(L)'
;VSAAPLPAGLLPPMRFPRSLLDPLARLPAADDQGLVAVQLEQADGRIRAIHTLAAGSGASLPLALTPLVEPHAHLDKAFSGESFPNPDGTMAGAMAANGREAAERRADGVRRRGEQALERAWRYGLRAIRSHIDSLGPWATPSWEALLELRDRWRGRVELQLVALVPVGHWRTPEGEAFAAWVAGHGGLLGGVLGAPFRSTPADRAALLALLQLAERLGCGVDLHVDESAEEHGRGVALVSDLLRRHRLAVPLTCSHASSMGLLADGPCRRLAEAMAAAAVGVVALPTTNLWLLGKHQRRTPSLRPQAPIRQLQEAGVTVAVGGDNVQDPWFPGGDFDPIGLLRFSLAASHLVPWRRLGLSPFSTAAAQLLGLDWDGVLRQGSPADLLVLGASSWGELLARPPRRRVLRAGRWLEPPLCEEPSPLLAACHG
;
A
#
# COMPACT_ATOMS: atom_id res chain seq x y z
N VAL A 1 6.62 -13.13 20.63
CA VAL A 1 5.83 -14.06 21.46
C VAL A 1 4.43 -13.52 21.55
N SER A 2 3.42 -14.26 21.08
CA SER A 2 2.01 -13.86 21.17
C SER A 2 1.54 -14.06 22.61
N ALA A 3 0.99 -13.01 23.23
CA ALA A 3 0.32 -13.13 24.53
C ALA A 3 -0.86 -14.13 24.47
N ALA A 4 -1.30 -14.64 25.61
CA ALA A 4 -2.51 -15.46 25.67
C ALA A 4 -3.72 -14.68 25.12
N PRO A 5 -4.73 -15.37 24.54
CA PRO A 5 -5.94 -14.68 24.10
C PRO A 5 -6.60 -13.99 25.29
N LEU A 6 -7.13 -12.80 25.05
CA LEU A 6 -7.94 -12.15 26.07
C LEU A 6 -9.19 -13.02 26.34
N PRO A 7 -9.61 -13.14 27.60
CA PRO A 7 -10.88 -13.76 27.90
C PRO A 7 -12.02 -13.05 27.18
N ALA A 8 -13.11 -13.73 26.93
CA ALA A 8 -14.32 -13.11 26.39
C ALA A 8 -14.72 -11.92 27.28
N GLY A 9 -15.02 -10.78 26.68
CA GLY A 9 -15.43 -9.62 27.43
C GLY A 9 -15.27 -8.30 26.66
N LEU A 10 -15.49 -7.22 27.41
CA LEU A 10 -15.43 -5.85 26.90
C LEU A 10 -13.97 -5.37 26.80
N LEU A 11 -13.61 -4.83 25.65
CA LEU A 11 -12.39 -4.04 25.50
C LEU A 11 -12.58 -2.64 26.13
N PRO A 12 -11.50 -1.94 26.46
CA PRO A 12 -11.63 -0.55 26.90
C PRO A 12 -12.39 0.31 25.88
N PRO A 13 -13.13 1.32 26.31
CA PRO A 13 -13.78 2.26 25.40
C PRO A 13 -12.78 2.97 24.50
N MET A 14 -13.15 3.22 23.24
CA MET A 14 -12.30 3.82 22.22
C MET A 14 -13.11 4.68 21.24
N ARG A 15 -12.43 5.55 20.50
CA ARG A 15 -13.04 6.32 19.41
C ARG A 15 -12.61 5.72 18.07
N PHE A 16 -13.58 5.47 17.21
CA PHE A 16 -13.32 4.95 15.87
C PHE A 16 -13.81 5.89 14.79
N PRO A 17 -13.12 5.98 13.64
CA PRO A 17 -13.69 6.56 12.44
C PRO A 17 -15.00 5.86 12.09
N ARG A 18 -16.07 6.63 11.88
CA ARG A 18 -17.37 6.07 11.50
C ARG A 18 -17.29 5.21 10.24
N SER A 19 -16.36 5.53 9.34
CA SER A 19 -16.10 4.79 8.10
C SER A 19 -15.53 3.38 8.30
N LEU A 20 -15.00 3.07 9.48
CA LEU A 20 -14.49 1.74 9.84
C LEU A 20 -15.47 0.93 10.71
N LEU A 21 -16.66 1.43 10.95
CA LEU A 21 -17.72 0.74 11.68
C LEU A 21 -18.84 0.35 10.73
N ASP A 22 -19.52 -0.74 11.02
CA ASP A 22 -20.63 -1.26 10.22
C ASP A 22 -21.59 -0.12 9.81
N PRO A 23 -21.79 0.14 8.53
CA PRO A 23 -22.70 1.19 8.06
C PRO A 23 -24.16 0.92 8.46
N LEU A 24 -24.52 -0.35 8.69
CA LEU A 24 -25.88 -0.77 9.08
C LEU A 24 -26.10 -0.74 10.60
N ALA A 25 -25.03 -0.64 11.39
CA ALA A 25 -25.14 -0.56 12.83
C ALA A 25 -25.82 0.75 13.29
N ARG A 26 -26.74 0.65 14.24
CA ARG A 26 -27.39 1.80 14.88
C ARG A 26 -26.43 2.47 15.85
N LEU A 27 -25.56 3.34 15.32
CA LEU A 27 -24.57 4.09 16.08
C LEU A 27 -24.97 5.57 16.15
N PRO A 28 -24.49 6.31 17.16
CA PRO A 28 -24.63 7.76 17.21
C PRO A 28 -24.03 8.44 15.97
N ALA A 29 -24.45 9.66 15.70
CA ALA A 29 -23.77 10.48 14.72
C ALA A 29 -22.29 10.64 15.08
N ALA A 30 -21.44 10.63 14.08
CA ALA A 30 -20.03 10.96 14.26
C ALA A 30 -19.89 12.44 14.67
N ASP A 31 -18.87 12.73 15.43
CA ASP A 31 -18.50 14.11 15.75
C ASP A 31 -17.86 14.84 14.54
N ASP A 32 -17.42 16.09 14.74
CA ASP A 32 -16.79 16.92 13.70
C ASP A 32 -15.49 16.33 13.14
N GLN A 33 -14.90 15.38 13.86
CA GLN A 33 -13.73 14.61 13.43
C GLN A 33 -14.09 13.29 12.72
N GLY A 34 -15.38 13.03 12.50
CA GLY A 34 -15.85 11.79 11.90
C GLY A 34 -15.72 10.58 12.82
N LEU A 35 -15.57 10.78 14.14
CA LEU A 35 -15.32 9.73 15.13
C LEU A 35 -16.58 9.41 15.95
N VAL A 36 -16.68 8.14 16.34
CA VAL A 36 -17.74 7.61 17.20
C VAL A 36 -17.10 6.91 18.39
N ALA A 37 -17.57 7.22 19.61
CA ALA A 37 -17.13 6.53 20.83
C ALA A 37 -17.92 5.22 20.99
N VAL A 38 -17.21 4.11 21.07
CA VAL A 38 -17.80 2.78 21.22
C VAL A 38 -17.00 1.92 22.19
N GLN A 39 -17.63 0.88 22.70
CA GLN A 39 -16.99 -0.20 23.42
C GLN A 39 -17.22 -1.51 22.69
N LEU A 40 -16.16 -2.24 22.40
CA LEU A 40 -16.24 -3.50 21.67
C LEU A 40 -16.29 -4.67 22.64
N GLU A 41 -17.17 -5.62 22.38
CA GLU A 41 -17.17 -6.93 23.01
C GLU A 41 -16.50 -7.94 22.09
N GLN A 42 -15.57 -8.72 22.60
CA GLN A 42 -14.87 -9.73 21.83
C GLN A 42 -14.93 -11.10 22.53
N ALA A 43 -14.94 -12.16 21.72
CA ALA A 43 -14.70 -13.52 22.15
C ALA A 43 -14.10 -14.33 21.00
N ASP A 44 -13.24 -15.27 21.31
CA ASP A 44 -12.61 -16.19 20.36
C ASP A 44 -11.89 -15.45 19.20
N GLY A 45 -11.30 -14.30 19.51
CA GLY A 45 -10.61 -13.47 18.53
C GLY A 45 -11.52 -12.75 17.52
N ARG A 46 -12.82 -12.65 17.80
CA ARG A 46 -13.82 -11.99 16.95
C ARG A 46 -14.63 -10.98 17.73
N ILE A 47 -15.11 -9.96 17.03
CA ILE A 47 -16.05 -8.98 17.59
C ILE A 47 -17.42 -9.64 17.74
N ARG A 48 -17.97 -9.60 18.94
CA ARG A 48 -19.32 -10.10 19.28
C ARG A 48 -20.37 -9.01 19.21
N ALA A 49 -20.03 -7.82 19.73
CA ALA A 49 -20.93 -6.67 19.70
C ALA A 49 -20.15 -5.34 19.67
N ILE A 50 -20.83 -4.30 19.21
CA ILE A 50 -20.37 -2.91 19.23
C ILE A 50 -21.37 -2.14 20.09
N HIS A 51 -20.97 -1.73 21.29
CA HIS A 51 -21.80 -0.98 22.23
C HIS A 51 -21.56 0.50 22.07
N THR A 52 -22.64 1.27 22.07
CA THR A 52 -22.58 2.73 22.03
C THR A 52 -22.31 3.30 23.42
N LEU A 53 -21.59 4.38 23.50
CA LEU A 53 -21.38 5.12 24.75
C LEU A 53 -22.29 6.35 24.81
N ALA A 54 -22.57 6.82 26.01
CA ALA A 54 -23.37 8.05 26.22
C ALA A 54 -22.69 9.25 25.51
N ALA A 55 -23.50 10.17 24.98
CA ALA A 55 -23.01 11.37 24.36
C ALA A 55 -22.11 12.17 25.34
N GLY A 56 -20.97 12.64 24.87
CA GLY A 56 -20.01 13.41 25.65
C GLY A 56 -18.96 12.60 26.42
N SER A 57 -19.08 11.26 26.52
CA SER A 57 -18.11 10.41 27.25
C SER A 57 -16.80 10.16 26.48
N GLY A 58 -16.63 10.72 25.27
CA GLY A 58 -15.58 10.30 24.33
C GLY A 58 -14.33 11.19 24.25
N ALA A 59 -14.28 12.38 24.83
CA ALA A 59 -13.25 13.38 24.52
C ALA A 59 -11.80 12.96 24.87
N SER A 60 -11.61 12.09 25.85
CA SER A 60 -10.30 11.60 26.31
C SER A 60 -10.01 10.13 25.94
N LEU A 61 -10.88 9.48 25.17
CA LEU A 61 -10.70 8.09 24.79
C LEU A 61 -9.67 7.94 23.66
N PRO A 62 -8.86 6.87 23.66
CA PRO A 62 -7.89 6.63 22.62
C PRO A 62 -8.56 6.43 21.26
N LEU A 63 -7.92 6.98 20.22
CA LEU A 63 -8.29 6.72 18.82
C LEU A 63 -7.88 5.29 18.45
N ALA A 64 -8.78 4.56 17.81
CA ALA A 64 -8.50 3.23 17.33
C ALA A 64 -8.88 3.10 15.84
N LEU A 65 -8.12 2.29 15.15
CA LEU A 65 -8.34 1.93 13.74
C LEU A 65 -8.40 0.40 13.63
N THR A 66 -8.95 -0.09 12.55
CA THR A 66 -8.67 -1.45 12.09
C THR A 66 -7.28 -1.49 11.46
N PRO A 67 -6.62 -2.66 11.39
CA PRO A 67 -5.32 -2.77 10.74
C PRO A 67 -5.34 -2.27 9.30
N LEU A 68 -4.32 -1.48 8.95
CA LEU A 68 -4.19 -0.87 7.65
C LEU A 68 -3.55 -1.84 6.64
N VAL A 69 -3.47 -1.44 5.39
CA VAL A 69 -2.98 -2.25 4.28
C VAL A 69 -1.91 -1.48 3.53
N GLU A 70 -0.81 -2.15 3.19
CA GLU A 70 0.23 -1.63 2.30
C GLU A 70 0.02 -2.22 0.89
N PRO A 71 -0.58 -1.46 -0.04
CA PRO A 71 -0.96 -2.00 -1.34
C PRO A 71 0.18 -2.09 -2.35
N HIS A 72 1.36 -1.53 -2.05
CA HIS A 72 2.48 -1.50 -2.97
C HIS A 72 3.82 -1.29 -2.25
N ALA A 73 4.68 -2.29 -2.28
CA ALA A 73 6.03 -2.25 -1.72
C ALA A 73 7.02 -3.07 -2.55
N HIS A 74 8.31 -3.01 -2.20
CA HIS A 74 9.40 -3.75 -2.82
C HIS A 74 10.27 -4.44 -1.77
N LEU A 75 9.79 -5.59 -1.24
CA LEU A 75 10.47 -6.29 -0.15
C LEU A 75 11.79 -6.93 -0.57
N ASP A 76 11.95 -7.23 -1.85
CA ASP A 76 13.16 -7.82 -2.41
C ASP A 76 14.40 -6.91 -2.28
N LYS A 77 14.20 -5.59 -2.25
CA LYS A 77 15.26 -4.58 -2.16
C LYS A 77 15.16 -3.63 -0.95
N ALA A 78 14.12 -3.73 -0.14
CA ALA A 78 13.94 -2.89 1.05
C ALA A 78 15.20 -2.91 1.96
N PHE A 79 15.51 -1.80 2.61
CA PHE A 79 16.67 -1.64 3.50
C PHE A 79 18.04 -1.84 2.84
N SER A 80 18.16 -1.70 1.53
CA SER A 80 19.42 -1.82 0.79
C SER A 80 20.10 -0.47 0.53
N GLY A 81 19.42 0.65 0.82
CA GLY A 81 19.87 2.00 0.44
C GLY A 81 21.19 2.43 1.09
N GLU A 82 21.50 1.95 2.29
CA GLU A 82 22.79 2.24 2.95
C GLU A 82 23.95 1.61 2.20
N SER A 83 23.79 0.36 1.72
CA SER A 83 24.82 -0.35 0.94
C SER A 83 24.85 0.11 -0.52
N PHE A 84 23.74 0.51 -1.07
CA PHE A 84 23.60 0.92 -2.48
C PHE A 84 22.93 2.31 -2.59
N PRO A 85 23.62 3.36 -2.11
CA PRO A 85 23.00 4.70 -2.07
C PRO A 85 22.77 5.31 -3.45
N ASN A 86 21.75 6.14 -3.53
CA ASN A 86 21.46 7.05 -4.63
C ASN A 86 21.60 8.51 -4.13
N PRO A 87 22.82 9.05 -4.06
CA PRO A 87 23.06 10.38 -3.47
C PRO A 87 22.41 11.51 -4.27
N ASP A 88 22.23 11.34 -5.57
CA ASP A 88 21.60 12.35 -6.43
C ASP A 88 20.09 12.38 -6.29
N GLY A 89 19.49 11.28 -5.77
CA GLY A 89 18.03 11.13 -5.64
C GLY A 89 17.31 11.26 -6.99
N THR A 90 17.95 10.85 -8.09
CA THR A 90 17.35 10.87 -9.43
C THR A 90 16.88 9.47 -9.84
N MET A 91 15.94 9.42 -10.78
CA MET A 91 15.48 8.14 -11.38
C MET A 91 16.67 7.37 -12.00
N ALA A 92 17.56 8.05 -12.73
CA ALA A 92 18.74 7.41 -13.34
C ALA A 92 19.71 6.89 -12.27
N GLY A 93 19.91 7.65 -11.19
CA GLY A 93 20.73 7.23 -10.04
C GLY A 93 20.13 6.02 -9.33
N ALA A 94 18.81 6.01 -9.15
CA ALA A 94 18.09 4.87 -8.58
C ALA A 94 18.25 3.61 -9.44
N MET A 95 18.05 3.70 -10.75
CA MET A 95 18.24 2.58 -11.67
C MET A 95 19.67 2.02 -11.62
N ALA A 96 20.68 2.92 -11.62
CA ALA A 96 22.09 2.50 -11.55
C ALA A 96 22.42 1.81 -10.21
N ALA A 97 21.93 2.35 -9.09
CA ALA A 97 22.14 1.76 -7.77
C ALA A 97 21.37 0.44 -7.60
N ASN A 98 20.14 0.36 -8.07
CA ASN A 98 19.35 -0.88 -8.10
C ASN A 98 20.02 -1.97 -8.96
N GLY A 99 20.63 -1.59 -10.09
CA GLY A 99 21.41 -2.54 -10.90
C GLY A 99 22.62 -3.13 -10.15
N ARG A 100 23.33 -2.34 -9.33
CA ARG A 100 24.40 -2.85 -8.47
C ARG A 100 23.86 -3.77 -7.37
N GLU A 101 22.79 -3.35 -6.70
CA GLU A 101 22.13 -4.16 -5.67
C GLU A 101 21.67 -5.51 -6.26
N ALA A 102 21.01 -5.49 -7.41
CA ALA A 102 20.53 -6.67 -8.09
C ALA A 102 21.66 -7.67 -8.42
N ALA A 103 22.83 -7.19 -8.85
CA ALA A 103 24.00 -8.04 -9.14
C ALA A 103 24.51 -8.78 -7.89
N GLU A 104 24.35 -8.18 -6.71
CA GLU A 104 24.77 -8.75 -5.41
C GLU A 104 23.63 -9.45 -4.67
N ARG A 105 22.41 -9.39 -5.20
CA ARG A 105 21.21 -9.92 -4.55
C ARG A 105 21.28 -11.45 -4.40
N ARG A 106 21.04 -11.93 -3.17
CA ARG A 106 21.01 -13.34 -2.79
C ARG A 106 19.77 -13.64 -1.97
N ALA A 107 19.29 -14.87 -2.03
CA ALA A 107 18.09 -15.32 -1.31
C ALA A 107 18.14 -14.99 0.19
N ASP A 108 19.28 -15.20 0.85
CA ASP A 108 19.44 -14.89 2.28
C ASP A 108 19.31 -13.39 2.58
N GLY A 109 19.83 -12.54 1.69
CA GLY A 109 19.69 -11.09 1.81
C GLY A 109 18.23 -10.67 1.68
N VAL A 110 17.54 -11.17 0.67
CA VAL A 110 16.10 -10.91 0.46
C VAL A 110 15.29 -11.43 1.64
N ARG A 111 15.58 -12.65 2.11
CA ARG A 111 14.88 -13.25 3.27
C ARG A 111 15.04 -12.38 4.53
N ARG A 112 16.25 -11.95 4.86
CA ARG A 112 16.48 -11.10 6.04
C ARG A 112 15.74 -9.77 5.94
N ARG A 113 15.84 -9.07 4.80
CA ARG A 113 15.17 -7.78 4.57
C ARG A 113 13.65 -7.92 4.55
N GLY A 114 13.13 -8.94 3.88
CA GLY A 114 11.71 -9.24 3.86
C GLY A 114 11.14 -9.61 5.23
N GLU A 115 11.87 -10.41 6.03
CA GLU A 115 11.49 -10.71 7.42
C GLU A 115 11.44 -9.44 8.27
N GLN A 116 12.45 -8.58 8.17
CA GLN A 116 12.50 -7.28 8.87
C GLN A 116 11.30 -6.39 8.46
N ALA A 117 10.97 -6.35 7.18
CA ALA A 117 9.84 -5.59 6.67
C ALA A 117 8.50 -6.10 7.23
N LEU A 118 8.30 -7.42 7.20
CA LEU A 118 7.07 -8.06 7.69
C LEU A 118 6.94 -7.93 9.21
N GLU A 119 8.04 -8.03 9.96
CA GLU A 119 8.02 -7.81 11.41
C GLU A 119 7.63 -6.37 11.76
N ARG A 120 8.23 -5.38 11.09
CA ARG A 120 7.86 -3.96 11.28
C ARG A 120 6.39 -3.73 10.91
N ALA A 121 5.97 -4.21 9.74
CA ALA A 121 4.59 -4.11 9.28
C ALA A 121 3.59 -4.68 10.30
N TRP A 122 3.85 -5.87 10.81
CA TRP A 122 3.04 -6.52 11.83
C TRP A 122 2.94 -5.69 13.13
N ARG A 123 4.09 -5.24 13.61
CA ARG A 123 4.18 -4.42 14.83
C ARG A 123 3.53 -3.05 14.66
N TYR A 124 3.58 -2.48 13.45
CA TYR A 124 2.95 -1.19 13.14
C TYR A 124 1.45 -1.30 12.82
N GLY A 125 0.91 -2.51 12.75
CA GLY A 125 -0.52 -2.74 12.56
C GLY A 125 -0.96 -2.86 11.10
N LEU A 126 -0.05 -3.20 10.18
CA LEU A 126 -0.40 -3.63 8.84
C LEU A 126 -0.87 -5.09 8.85
N ARG A 127 -1.92 -5.42 8.08
CA ARG A 127 -2.44 -6.78 7.97
C ARG A 127 -2.15 -7.45 6.63
N ALA A 128 -1.79 -6.65 5.63
CA ALA A 128 -1.45 -7.16 4.30
C ALA A 128 -0.44 -6.23 3.63
N ILE A 129 0.40 -6.82 2.80
CA ILE A 129 1.36 -6.14 1.92
C ILE A 129 1.27 -6.78 0.54
N ARG A 130 1.23 -5.95 -0.52
CA ARG A 130 1.52 -6.39 -1.89
C ARG A 130 2.92 -5.96 -2.26
N SER A 131 3.80 -6.93 -2.57
CA SER A 131 5.20 -6.68 -2.94
C SER A 131 5.46 -6.97 -4.41
N HIS A 132 6.04 -5.98 -5.08
CA HIS A 132 6.55 -6.14 -6.43
C HIS A 132 7.98 -6.66 -6.38
N ILE A 133 8.28 -7.67 -7.20
CA ILE A 133 9.57 -8.37 -7.23
C ILE A 133 10.21 -8.12 -8.58
N ASP A 134 11.44 -7.61 -8.62
CA ASP A 134 12.24 -7.54 -9.84
C ASP A 134 12.44 -8.96 -10.39
N SER A 135 11.77 -9.27 -11.49
CA SER A 135 11.59 -10.65 -11.96
C SER A 135 12.26 -10.95 -13.30
N LEU A 136 13.21 -10.11 -13.72
CA LEU A 136 14.00 -10.32 -14.91
C LEU A 136 15.49 -10.39 -14.57
N GLY A 137 16.15 -11.49 -14.97
CA GLY A 137 17.58 -11.70 -14.69
C GLY A 137 17.84 -12.73 -13.59
N PRO A 138 19.13 -12.96 -13.25
CA PRO A 138 19.52 -14.05 -12.36
C PRO A 138 19.07 -13.88 -10.90
N TRP A 139 18.69 -12.67 -10.50
CA TRP A 139 18.18 -12.35 -9.15
C TRP A 139 16.71 -12.68 -8.97
N ALA A 140 15.97 -12.94 -10.05
CA ALA A 140 14.54 -13.22 -9.99
C ALA A 140 14.24 -14.46 -9.13
N THR A 141 14.86 -15.60 -9.46
CA THR A 141 14.65 -16.87 -8.72
C THR A 141 14.96 -16.73 -7.23
N PRO A 142 16.13 -16.20 -6.80
CA PRO A 142 16.42 -16.02 -5.37
C PRO A 142 15.40 -15.12 -4.66
N SER A 143 14.90 -14.08 -5.32
CA SER A 143 13.91 -13.17 -4.73
C SER A 143 12.56 -13.87 -4.55
N TRP A 144 12.10 -14.59 -5.56
CA TRP A 144 10.85 -15.33 -5.50
C TRP A 144 10.86 -16.44 -4.45
N GLU A 145 11.91 -17.26 -4.41
CA GLU A 145 12.06 -18.34 -3.41
C GLU A 145 11.99 -17.80 -1.99
N ALA A 146 12.74 -16.73 -1.70
CA ALA A 146 12.74 -16.11 -0.39
C ALA A 146 11.39 -15.53 0.01
N LEU A 147 10.70 -14.84 -0.93
CA LEU A 147 9.43 -14.20 -0.62
C LEU A 147 8.25 -15.18 -0.58
N LEU A 148 8.29 -16.27 -1.34
CA LEU A 148 7.33 -17.37 -1.21
C LEU A 148 7.47 -18.07 0.16
N GLU A 149 8.70 -18.36 0.60
CA GLU A 149 8.97 -18.89 1.94
C GLU A 149 8.42 -17.95 3.03
N LEU A 150 8.69 -16.65 2.91
CA LEU A 150 8.20 -15.66 3.85
C LEU A 150 6.66 -15.57 3.84
N ARG A 151 6.02 -15.61 2.68
CA ARG A 151 4.57 -15.62 2.55
C ARG A 151 3.94 -16.78 3.35
N ASP A 152 4.49 -17.97 3.23
CA ASP A 152 4.00 -19.14 3.96
C ASP A 152 4.26 -19.03 5.47
N ARG A 153 5.43 -18.55 5.87
CA ARG A 153 5.82 -18.34 7.27
C ARG A 153 4.95 -17.28 7.97
N TRP A 154 4.56 -16.23 7.25
CA TRP A 154 3.80 -15.11 7.79
C TRP A 154 2.28 -15.26 7.64
N ARG A 155 1.83 -16.35 7.06
CA ARG A 155 0.38 -16.68 6.91
C ARG A 155 -0.35 -16.54 8.25
N GLY A 156 -1.50 -15.84 8.23
CA GLY A 156 -2.29 -15.54 9.44
C GLY A 156 -1.77 -14.40 10.31
N ARG A 157 -0.61 -13.79 9.95
CA ARG A 157 -0.09 -12.57 10.58
C ARG A 157 -0.15 -11.38 9.64
N VAL A 158 0.59 -11.42 8.56
CA VAL A 158 0.55 -10.45 7.47
C VAL A 158 0.33 -11.22 6.18
N GLU A 159 -0.75 -10.91 5.46
CA GLU A 159 -0.98 -11.46 4.14
C GLU A 159 -0.01 -10.83 3.14
N LEU A 160 0.79 -11.66 2.48
CA LEU A 160 1.77 -11.21 1.51
C LEU A 160 1.36 -11.62 0.10
N GLN A 161 1.03 -10.63 -0.74
CA GLN A 161 0.80 -10.81 -2.16
C GLN A 161 2.04 -10.46 -2.95
N LEU A 162 2.33 -11.21 -4.01
CA LEU A 162 3.54 -11.09 -4.82
C LEU A 162 3.20 -10.76 -6.26
N VAL A 163 3.90 -9.79 -6.83
CA VAL A 163 3.73 -9.33 -8.21
C VAL A 163 5.04 -9.47 -8.97
N ALA A 164 5.01 -10.11 -10.13
CA ALA A 164 6.19 -10.22 -10.98
C ALA A 164 6.42 -8.94 -11.77
N LEU A 165 7.47 -8.20 -11.46
CA LEU A 165 7.80 -6.93 -12.11
C LEU A 165 8.84 -7.15 -13.22
N VAL A 166 8.42 -6.95 -14.48
CA VAL A 166 9.25 -7.04 -15.69
C VAL A 166 8.88 -5.94 -16.68
N PRO A 167 9.72 -5.61 -17.66
CA PRO A 167 9.27 -4.83 -18.81
C PRO A 167 8.08 -5.51 -19.50
N VAL A 168 7.01 -4.79 -19.82
CA VAL A 168 5.76 -5.35 -20.35
C VAL A 168 5.98 -6.25 -21.59
N GLY A 169 6.98 -5.91 -22.43
CA GLY A 169 7.33 -6.71 -23.62
C GLY A 169 7.78 -8.14 -23.32
N HIS A 170 8.27 -8.41 -22.11
CA HIS A 170 8.72 -9.75 -21.69
C HIS A 170 7.61 -10.80 -21.78
N TRP A 171 6.37 -10.43 -21.46
CA TRP A 171 5.22 -11.33 -21.50
C TRP A 171 4.83 -11.86 -22.88
N ARG A 172 5.50 -11.36 -23.94
CA ARG A 172 5.33 -11.86 -25.33
C ARG A 172 6.38 -12.88 -25.75
N THR A 173 7.32 -13.19 -24.88
CA THR A 173 8.35 -14.20 -25.14
C THR A 173 7.90 -15.56 -24.61
N PRO A 174 8.38 -16.68 -25.20
CA PRO A 174 8.07 -18.01 -24.66
C PRO A 174 8.49 -18.18 -23.19
N GLU A 175 9.62 -17.60 -22.80
CA GLU A 175 10.10 -17.58 -21.41
C GLU A 175 9.16 -16.79 -20.50
N GLY A 176 8.67 -15.64 -20.98
CA GLY A 176 7.71 -14.81 -20.26
C GLY A 176 6.36 -15.49 -20.08
N GLU A 177 5.85 -16.18 -21.09
CA GLU A 177 4.61 -16.96 -20.98
C GLU A 177 4.74 -18.13 -19.99
N ALA A 178 5.85 -18.86 -20.03
CA ALA A 178 6.13 -19.92 -19.07
C ALA A 178 6.26 -19.38 -17.64
N PHE A 179 6.93 -18.25 -17.48
CA PHE A 179 7.06 -17.59 -16.19
C PHE A 179 5.71 -17.05 -15.69
N ALA A 180 4.87 -16.50 -16.55
CA ALA A 180 3.52 -16.06 -16.17
C ALA A 180 2.66 -17.21 -15.62
N ALA A 181 2.71 -18.37 -16.28
CA ALA A 181 2.00 -19.56 -15.80
C ALA A 181 2.53 -20.02 -14.43
N TRP A 182 3.85 -19.95 -14.22
CA TRP A 182 4.48 -20.27 -12.94
C TRP A 182 4.05 -19.28 -11.85
N VAL A 183 4.06 -17.97 -12.12
CA VAL A 183 3.60 -16.92 -11.19
C VAL A 183 2.15 -17.13 -10.79
N ALA A 184 1.27 -17.31 -11.78
CA ALA A 184 -0.16 -17.57 -11.54
C ALA A 184 -0.38 -18.85 -10.74
N GLY A 185 0.36 -19.93 -11.05
CA GLY A 185 0.31 -21.20 -10.30
C GLY A 185 0.73 -21.08 -8.85
N HIS A 186 1.51 -20.05 -8.49
CA HIS A 186 1.86 -19.70 -7.11
C HIS A 186 0.95 -18.64 -6.48
N GLY A 187 -0.16 -18.29 -7.14
CA GLY A 187 -1.09 -17.28 -6.67
C GLY A 187 -0.52 -15.85 -6.71
N GLY A 188 0.46 -15.61 -7.57
CA GLY A 188 1.03 -14.28 -7.83
C GLY A 188 0.25 -13.51 -8.91
N LEU A 189 0.56 -12.23 -9.04
CA LEU A 189 0.03 -11.33 -10.06
C LEU A 189 1.09 -11.07 -11.13
N LEU A 190 0.64 -10.80 -12.36
CA LEU A 190 1.53 -10.31 -13.40
C LEU A 190 1.69 -8.80 -13.26
N GLY A 191 2.92 -8.33 -13.33
CA GLY A 191 3.25 -6.92 -13.25
C GLY A 191 3.96 -6.44 -14.51
N GLY A 192 4.14 -5.16 -14.60
CA GLY A 192 4.87 -4.60 -15.72
C GLY A 192 5.25 -3.14 -15.51
N VAL A 193 6.39 -2.75 -16.07
CA VAL A 193 6.78 -1.36 -16.21
C VAL A 193 6.42 -0.88 -17.60
N LEU A 194 5.52 0.08 -17.65
CA LEU A 194 5.23 0.86 -18.86
C LEU A 194 6.16 2.06 -18.87
N GLY A 195 7.33 1.96 -19.44
CA GLY A 195 8.41 2.94 -19.50
C GLY A 195 8.13 4.36 -18.99
N ALA A 196 9.13 5.05 -18.49
CA ALA A 196 8.97 6.41 -17.99
C ALA A 196 9.90 7.38 -18.77
N PRO A 197 9.37 8.30 -19.59
CA PRO A 197 7.95 8.54 -19.93
C PRO A 197 7.37 7.49 -20.88
N PHE A 198 6.09 7.15 -20.71
CA PHE A 198 5.39 6.21 -21.59
C PHE A 198 4.90 6.89 -22.87
N ARG A 199 5.43 6.45 -24.01
CA ARG A 199 5.17 7.09 -25.32
C ARG A 199 4.06 6.45 -26.13
N SER A 200 3.51 5.31 -25.70
CA SER A 200 2.39 4.60 -26.36
C SER A 200 2.66 4.23 -27.82
N THR A 201 3.79 3.56 -28.08
CA THR A 201 4.09 3.04 -29.40
C THR A 201 3.16 1.87 -29.78
N PRO A 202 3.06 1.51 -31.09
CA PRO A 202 2.34 0.28 -31.48
C PRO A 202 2.87 -0.99 -30.80
N ALA A 203 4.18 -1.06 -30.54
CA ALA A 203 4.81 -2.18 -29.84
C ALA A 203 4.37 -2.24 -28.37
N ASP A 204 4.30 -1.11 -27.67
CA ASP A 204 3.81 -1.03 -26.29
C ASP A 204 2.34 -1.45 -26.19
N ARG A 205 1.51 -0.98 -27.14
CA ARG A 205 0.10 -1.37 -27.23
C ARG A 205 -0.05 -2.88 -27.40
N ALA A 206 0.71 -3.49 -28.31
CA ALA A 206 0.67 -4.92 -28.55
C ALA A 206 1.17 -5.72 -27.34
N ALA A 207 2.22 -5.23 -26.65
CA ALA A 207 2.76 -5.87 -25.47
C ALA A 207 1.78 -5.82 -24.29
N LEU A 208 1.17 -4.67 -24.06
CA LEU A 208 0.17 -4.52 -23.00
C LEU A 208 -1.08 -5.37 -23.27
N LEU A 209 -1.58 -5.39 -24.50
CA LEU A 209 -2.70 -6.25 -24.86
C LEU A 209 -2.38 -7.73 -24.62
N ALA A 210 -1.18 -8.18 -25.01
CA ALA A 210 -0.75 -9.55 -24.80
C ALA A 210 -0.68 -9.91 -23.31
N LEU A 211 -0.14 -9.02 -22.46
CA LEU A 211 -0.15 -9.20 -21.01
C LEU A 211 -1.57 -9.35 -20.45
N LEU A 212 -2.48 -8.46 -20.84
CA LEU A 212 -3.86 -8.49 -20.33
C LEU A 212 -4.59 -9.78 -20.75
N GLN A 213 -4.43 -10.19 -22.00
CA GLN A 213 -4.99 -11.46 -22.50
C GLN A 213 -4.36 -12.68 -21.82
N LEU A 214 -3.06 -12.63 -21.53
CA LEU A 214 -2.35 -13.71 -20.81
C LEU A 214 -2.87 -13.82 -19.38
N ALA A 215 -3.02 -12.70 -18.68
CA ALA A 215 -3.56 -12.67 -17.32
C ALA A 215 -5.00 -13.19 -17.25
N GLU A 216 -5.85 -12.81 -18.22
CA GLU A 216 -7.22 -13.31 -18.33
C GLU A 216 -7.25 -14.83 -18.54
N ARG A 217 -6.43 -15.36 -19.45
CA ARG A 217 -6.33 -16.82 -19.68
C ARG A 217 -5.84 -17.59 -18.44
N LEU A 218 -4.93 -17.00 -17.66
CA LEU A 218 -4.39 -17.60 -16.44
C LEU A 218 -5.27 -17.38 -15.21
N GLY A 219 -6.29 -16.53 -15.31
CA GLY A 219 -7.18 -16.20 -14.19
C GLY A 219 -6.48 -15.43 -13.06
N CYS A 220 -5.43 -14.65 -13.34
CA CYS A 220 -4.71 -13.85 -12.37
C CYS A 220 -4.87 -12.35 -12.61
N GLY A 221 -4.61 -11.54 -11.56
CA GLY A 221 -4.65 -10.09 -11.64
C GLY A 221 -3.38 -9.49 -12.24
N VAL A 222 -3.46 -8.20 -12.55
CA VAL A 222 -2.34 -7.40 -13.08
C VAL A 222 -2.12 -6.16 -12.21
N ASP A 223 -0.85 -5.83 -11.90
CA ASP A 223 -0.47 -4.59 -11.23
C ASP A 223 0.71 -3.94 -11.95
N LEU A 224 0.46 -2.75 -12.51
CA LEU A 224 1.37 -2.07 -13.43
C LEU A 224 2.00 -0.82 -12.79
N HIS A 225 3.32 -0.65 -12.97
CA HIS A 225 3.97 0.65 -12.83
C HIS A 225 3.69 1.45 -14.10
N VAL A 226 2.90 2.50 -13.99
CA VAL A 226 2.40 3.26 -15.14
C VAL A 226 2.39 4.75 -14.86
N ASP A 227 2.79 5.53 -15.86
CA ASP A 227 2.81 7.00 -15.78
C ASP A 227 3.64 7.56 -14.61
N GLU A 228 4.71 6.83 -14.21
CA GLU A 228 5.69 7.27 -13.23
C GLU A 228 6.66 8.29 -13.86
N SER A 229 6.13 9.45 -14.16
CA SER A 229 6.83 10.48 -14.93
C SER A 229 6.25 11.87 -14.66
N ALA A 230 7.01 12.92 -15.03
CA ALA A 230 6.52 14.28 -15.16
C ALA A 230 6.13 14.64 -16.61
N GLU A 231 6.20 13.68 -17.53
CA GLU A 231 5.94 13.85 -18.96
C GLU A 231 4.81 12.92 -19.42
N GLU A 232 4.30 13.14 -20.64
CA GLU A 232 3.32 12.26 -21.31
C GLU A 232 2.07 11.98 -20.44
N HIS A 233 1.46 13.02 -19.96
CA HIS A 233 0.48 13.07 -18.89
C HIS A 233 -0.67 12.06 -19.09
N GLY A 234 -0.72 11.00 -18.27
CA GLY A 234 -1.82 10.03 -18.21
C GLY A 234 -1.93 9.11 -19.43
N ARG A 235 -0.93 9.03 -20.31
CA ARG A 235 -1.01 8.21 -21.54
C ARG A 235 -1.07 6.72 -21.26
N GLY A 236 -0.37 6.25 -20.23
CA GLY A 236 -0.35 4.83 -19.86
C GLY A 236 -1.70 4.38 -19.37
N VAL A 237 -2.26 5.07 -18.39
CA VAL A 237 -3.60 4.73 -17.84
C VAL A 237 -4.70 4.89 -18.88
N ALA A 238 -4.57 5.84 -19.83
CA ALA A 238 -5.49 5.97 -20.95
C ALA A 238 -5.46 4.75 -21.88
N LEU A 239 -4.27 4.28 -22.21
CA LEU A 239 -4.11 3.08 -23.05
C LEU A 239 -4.64 1.82 -22.35
N VAL A 240 -4.32 1.63 -21.07
CA VAL A 240 -4.84 0.52 -20.25
C VAL A 240 -6.37 0.48 -20.28
N SER A 241 -7.01 1.61 -19.99
CA SER A 241 -8.47 1.73 -19.96
C SER A 241 -9.11 1.48 -21.33
N ASP A 242 -8.47 1.97 -22.41
CA ASP A 242 -8.91 1.76 -23.79
C ASP A 242 -8.87 0.27 -24.17
N LEU A 243 -7.77 -0.42 -23.88
CA LEU A 243 -7.60 -1.84 -24.19
C LEU A 243 -8.60 -2.73 -23.45
N LEU A 244 -8.76 -2.54 -22.15
CA LEU A 244 -9.73 -3.30 -21.34
C LEU A 244 -11.15 -3.19 -21.93
N ARG A 245 -11.57 -1.96 -22.25
CA ARG A 245 -12.90 -1.72 -22.80
C ARG A 245 -13.08 -2.23 -24.23
N ARG A 246 -12.13 -1.98 -25.12
CA ARG A 246 -12.22 -2.39 -26.53
C ARG A 246 -12.21 -3.91 -26.68
N HIS A 247 -11.39 -4.59 -25.90
CA HIS A 247 -11.26 -6.06 -25.96
C HIS A 247 -12.16 -6.77 -24.95
N ARG A 248 -12.95 -6.04 -24.13
CA ARG A 248 -13.87 -6.56 -23.12
C ARG A 248 -13.19 -7.54 -22.16
N LEU A 249 -11.96 -7.22 -21.75
CA LEU A 249 -11.16 -8.07 -20.87
C LEU A 249 -11.63 -7.88 -19.41
N ALA A 250 -11.80 -9.00 -18.70
CA ALA A 250 -12.25 -9.05 -17.31
C ALA A 250 -11.10 -9.40 -16.36
N VAL A 251 -10.03 -8.59 -16.38
CA VAL A 251 -8.84 -8.79 -15.56
C VAL A 251 -8.87 -7.81 -14.38
N PRO A 252 -8.75 -8.29 -13.12
CA PRO A 252 -8.51 -7.40 -11.99
C PRO A 252 -7.22 -6.61 -12.22
N LEU A 253 -7.32 -5.30 -12.38
CA LEU A 253 -6.18 -4.48 -12.79
C LEU A 253 -5.97 -3.28 -11.87
N THR A 254 -4.75 -3.12 -11.41
CA THR A 254 -4.26 -1.97 -10.65
C THR A 254 -3.21 -1.21 -11.48
N CYS A 255 -3.32 0.10 -11.49
CA CYS A 255 -2.32 1.03 -12.02
C CYS A 255 -1.63 1.71 -10.83
N SER A 256 -0.39 1.33 -10.57
CA SER A 256 0.45 1.96 -9.56
C SER A 256 1.14 3.20 -10.12
N HIS A 257 1.41 4.21 -9.29
CA HIS A 257 1.88 5.57 -9.58
C HIS A 257 0.81 6.46 -10.22
N ALA A 258 0.52 6.33 -11.52
CA ALA A 258 -0.38 7.22 -12.26
C ALA A 258 -0.07 8.72 -12.03
N SER A 259 1.20 9.05 -11.74
CA SER A 259 1.62 10.35 -11.22
C SER A 259 1.57 11.46 -12.26
N SER A 260 1.91 11.17 -13.53
CA SER A 260 1.84 12.18 -14.60
C SER A 260 0.40 12.60 -14.93
N MET A 261 -0.60 11.74 -14.61
CA MET A 261 -2.01 12.08 -14.77
C MET A 261 -2.43 13.31 -13.95
N GLY A 262 -1.82 13.51 -12.76
CA GLY A 262 -2.08 14.67 -11.90
C GLY A 262 -1.61 16.01 -12.47
N LEU A 263 -0.85 15.99 -13.56
CA LEU A 263 -0.42 17.21 -14.29
C LEU A 263 -1.39 17.61 -15.41
N LEU A 264 -2.43 16.81 -15.68
CA LEU A 264 -3.49 17.18 -16.61
C LEU A 264 -4.32 18.36 -16.06
N ALA A 265 -4.85 19.18 -16.95
CA ALA A 265 -5.90 20.12 -16.58
C ALA A 265 -7.17 19.39 -16.12
N ASP A 266 -7.99 20.04 -15.29
CA ASP A 266 -9.15 19.42 -14.63
C ASP A 266 -10.09 18.64 -15.58
N GLY A 267 -10.48 19.25 -16.70
CA GLY A 267 -11.41 18.62 -17.64
C GLY A 267 -10.87 17.30 -18.24
N PRO A 268 -9.68 17.29 -18.85
CA PRO A 268 -9.04 16.05 -19.31
C PRO A 268 -8.82 15.03 -18.20
N CYS A 269 -8.41 15.46 -17.00
CA CYS A 269 -8.18 14.58 -15.85
C CYS A 269 -9.49 13.86 -15.45
N ARG A 270 -10.60 14.59 -15.32
CA ARG A 270 -11.92 14.01 -15.00
C ARG A 270 -12.40 13.01 -16.04
N ARG A 271 -12.33 13.35 -17.34
CA ARG A 271 -12.73 12.42 -18.40
C ARG A 271 -11.91 11.13 -18.40
N LEU A 272 -10.60 11.24 -18.10
CA LEU A 272 -9.73 10.06 -17.99
C LEU A 272 -10.10 9.24 -16.75
N ALA A 273 -10.36 9.86 -15.61
CA ALA A 273 -10.80 9.19 -14.39
C ALA A 273 -12.13 8.45 -14.60
N GLU A 274 -13.10 9.06 -15.30
CA GLU A 274 -14.37 8.43 -15.70
C GLU A 274 -14.15 7.21 -16.61
N ALA A 275 -13.21 7.31 -17.56
CA ALA A 275 -12.85 6.19 -18.44
C ALA A 275 -12.21 5.04 -17.67
N MET A 276 -11.36 5.34 -16.66
CA MET A 276 -10.75 4.35 -15.76
C MET A 276 -11.81 3.67 -14.89
N ALA A 277 -12.75 4.44 -14.32
CA ALA A 277 -13.86 3.89 -13.55
C ALA A 277 -14.72 2.94 -14.40
N ALA A 278 -15.06 3.35 -15.63
CA ALA A 278 -15.82 2.53 -16.57
C ALA A 278 -15.09 1.25 -17.02
N ALA A 279 -13.75 1.22 -16.90
CA ALA A 279 -12.91 0.07 -17.17
C ALA A 279 -12.58 -0.74 -15.91
N ALA A 280 -13.15 -0.39 -14.75
CA ALA A 280 -12.87 -0.99 -13.44
C ALA A 280 -11.37 -1.01 -13.07
N VAL A 281 -10.62 -0.01 -13.51
CA VAL A 281 -9.18 0.13 -13.18
C VAL A 281 -9.04 0.70 -11.78
N GLY A 282 -8.28 0.00 -10.91
CA GLY A 282 -7.87 0.51 -9.61
C GLY A 282 -6.56 1.32 -9.69
N VAL A 283 -6.30 2.16 -8.69
CA VAL A 283 -5.08 2.97 -8.62
C VAL A 283 -4.42 2.83 -7.25
N VAL A 284 -3.09 2.68 -7.24
CA VAL A 284 -2.28 2.89 -6.04
C VAL A 284 -1.43 4.14 -6.22
N ALA A 285 -1.72 5.17 -5.45
CA ALA A 285 -0.93 6.39 -5.40
C ALA A 285 0.27 6.21 -4.48
N LEU A 286 1.44 6.70 -4.89
CA LEU A 286 2.72 6.48 -4.24
C LEU A 286 3.44 7.81 -3.96
N PRO A 287 2.89 8.65 -3.07
CA PRO A 287 3.32 10.04 -2.93
C PRO A 287 4.76 10.17 -2.42
N THR A 288 5.27 9.26 -1.62
CA THR A 288 6.63 9.31 -1.06
C THR A 288 7.69 9.23 -2.16
N THR A 289 7.70 8.15 -2.91
CA THR A 289 8.66 7.91 -3.99
C THR A 289 8.47 8.90 -5.14
N ASN A 290 7.22 9.17 -5.54
CA ASN A 290 6.97 10.09 -6.66
C ASN A 290 7.43 11.52 -6.35
N LEU A 291 7.16 12.06 -5.17
CA LEU A 291 7.62 13.40 -4.79
C LEU A 291 9.13 13.47 -4.54
N TRP A 292 9.77 12.35 -4.25
CA TRP A 292 11.22 12.27 -4.10
C TRP A 292 11.94 12.24 -5.45
N LEU A 293 11.48 11.40 -6.39
CA LEU A 293 12.17 11.16 -7.66
C LEU A 293 11.76 12.11 -8.77
N LEU A 294 10.46 12.47 -8.86
CA LEU A 294 9.91 13.17 -10.00
C LEU A 294 9.92 14.69 -9.86
N GLY A 295 10.05 15.40 -10.97
CA GLY A 295 10.07 16.86 -10.99
C GLY A 295 11.30 17.48 -10.33
N LYS A 296 12.32 16.70 -10.02
CA LYS A 296 13.53 17.14 -9.32
C LYS A 296 14.38 18.09 -10.18
N HIS A 297 14.92 19.11 -9.55
CA HIS A 297 15.87 20.05 -10.15
C HIS A 297 17.11 20.21 -9.25
N GLN A 298 18.30 20.26 -9.85
CA GLN A 298 19.54 20.37 -9.09
C GLN A 298 19.71 21.73 -8.35
N ARG A 299 19.12 22.79 -8.86
CA ARG A 299 19.36 24.18 -8.38
C ARG A 299 18.13 24.91 -7.87
N ARG A 300 16.98 24.28 -7.81
CA ARG A 300 15.74 24.90 -7.32
C ARG A 300 14.81 23.88 -6.70
N THR A 301 13.96 24.32 -5.79
CA THR A 301 12.85 23.53 -5.28
C THR A 301 11.93 23.11 -6.44
N PRO A 302 11.49 21.85 -6.51
CA PRO A 302 10.59 21.37 -7.56
C PRO A 302 9.30 22.19 -7.63
N SER A 303 8.98 22.68 -8.81
CA SER A 303 7.69 23.36 -9.10
C SER A 303 6.63 22.39 -9.58
N LEU A 304 7.02 21.34 -10.31
CA LEU A 304 6.14 20.23 -10.67
C LEU A 304 6.18 19.17 -9.55
N ARG A 305 5.00 18.71 -9.17
CA ARG A 305 4.80 17.70 -8.10
C ARG A 305 3.92 16.59 -8.63
N PRO A 306 4.45 15.72 -9.53
CA PRO A 306 3.67 14.66 -10.13
C PRO A 306 3.20 13.67 -9.07
N GLN A 307 1.88 13.50 -8.96
CA GLN A 307 1.24 12.47 -8.12
C GLN A 307 -0.15 12.15 -8.69
N ALA A 308 -0.62 10.94 -8.41
CA ALA A 308 -1.97 10.55 -8.82
C ALA A 308 -3.02 11.57 -8.34
N PRO A 309 -3.98 11.95 -9.18
CA PRO A 309 -5.04 12.89 -8.82
C PRO A 309 -6.13 12.18 -7.98
N ILE A 310 -5.79 11.82 -6.74
CA ILE A 310 -6.58 10.94 -5.86
C ILE A 310 -8.03 11.39 -5.75
N ARG A 311 -8.28 12.69 -5.54
CA ARG A 311 -9.65 13.20 -5.37
C ARG A 311 -10.49 13.06 -6.63
N GLN A 312 -9.94 13.43 -7.79
CA GLN A 312 -10.64 13.32 -9.08
C GLN A 312 -10.94 11.86 -9.43
N LEU A 313 -10.00 10.95 -9.12
CA LEU A 313 -10.20 9.52 -9.28
C LEU A 313 -11.33 9.00 -8.36
N GLN A 314 -11.32 9.37 -7.08
CA GLN A 314 -12.36 8.98 -6.13
C GLN A 314 -13.74 9.56 -6.50
N GLU A 315 -13.79 10.80 -6.95
CA GLU A 315 -15.04 11.46 -7.42
C GLU A 315 -15.62 10.75 -8.64
N ALA A 316 -14.77 10.23 -9.53
CA ALA A 316 -15.19 9.44 -10.69
C ALA A 316 -15.59 7.99 -10.33
N GLY A 317 -15.36 7.54 -9.09
CA GLY A 317 -15.68 6.18 -8.65
C GLY A 317 -14.54 5.17 -8.82
N VAL A 318 -13.33 5.62 -9.13
CA VAL A 318 -12.12 4.75 -9.14
C VAL A 318 -11.78 4.35 -7.71
N THR A 319 -11.50 3.07 -7.48
CA THR A 319 -10.94 2.60 -6.20
C THR A 319 -9.47 3.03 -6.12
N VAL A 320 -9.17 3.88 -5.13
CA VAL A 320 -7.81 4.43 -4.95
C VAL A 320 -7.26 4.02 -3.60
N ALA A 321 -6.07 3.41 -3.61
CA ALA A 321 -5.27 3.16 -2.42
C ALA A 321 -4.01 4.05 -2.41
N VAL A 322 -3.35 4.11 -1.24
CA VAL A 322 -2.06 4.81 -1.07
C VAL A 322 -1.08 3.83 -0.45
N GLY A 323 0.09 3.70 -1.08
CA GLY A 323 1.19 2.86 -0.64
C GLY A 323 2.47 3.64 -0.32
N GLY A 324 3.34 3.01 0.45
CA GLY A 324 4.65 3.52 0.83
C GLY A 324 5.71 3.32 -0.25
N ASP A 325 5.51 2.34 -1.12
CA ASP A 325 6.39 1.97 -2.22
C ASP A 325 7.77 1.48 -1.73
N ASN A 326 8.81 2.22 -2.02
CA ASN A 326 10.18 1.93 -1.64
C ASN A 326 10.47 2.32 -0.19
N VAL A 327 11.28 1.51 0.50
CA VAL A 327 11.66 1.73 1.90
C VAL A 327 13.15 1.56 2.09
N GLN A 328 13.85 2.67 2.37
CA GLN A 328 15.30 2.70 2.65
C GLN A 328 16.11 1.92 1.59
N ASP A 329 15.80 2.18 0.34
CA ASP A 329 16.44 1.55 -0.83
C ASP A 329 16.89 2.64 -1.84
N PRO A 330 17.50 2.29 -2.98
CA PRO A 330 17.97 3.26 -3.97
C PRO A 330 16.90 4.21 -4.52
N TRP A 331 15.63 3.83 -4.49
CA TRP A 331 14.52 4.63 -5.04
C TRP A 331 13.99 5.64 -4.01
N PHE A 332 13.96 5.26 -2.72
CA PHE A 332 13.55 6.16 -1.65
C PHE A 332 14.33 5.88 -0.36
N PRO A 333 15.07 6.88 0.19
CA PRO A 333 15.94 6.68 1.36
C PRO A 333 15.20 6.61 2.69
N GLY A 334 13.89 6.87 2.70
CA GLY A 334 13.06 6.91 3.91
C GLY A 334 12.08 5.75 4.00
N GLY A 335 11.10 5.88 4.88
CA GLY A 335 10.08 4.86 5.12
C GLY A 335 10.54 3.80 6.12
N ASP A 336 9.55 3.09 6.68
CA ASP A 336 9.78 2.03 7.67
C ASP A 336 8.61 1.05 7.80
N PHE A 337 7.69 1.06 6.82
CA PHE A 337 6.41 0.34 6.85
C PHE A 337 5.43 0.83 7.91
N ASP A 338 5.61 2.03 8.49
CA ASP A 338 4.62 2.63 9.36
C ASP A 338 3.46 3.27 8.57
N PRO A 339 2.24 2.67 8.59
CA PRO A 339 1.11 3.24 7.85
C PRO A 339 0.63 4.58 8.43
N ILE A 340 0.89 4.87 9.71
CA ILE A 340 0.57 6.17 10.30
C ILE A 340 1.56 7.25 9.83
N GLY A 341 2.83 6.88 9.65
CA GLY A 341 3.81 7.76 9.03
C GLY A 341 3.41 8.15 7.60
N LEU A 342 2.98 7.16 6.81
CA LEU A 342 2.47 7.38 5.46
C LEU A 342 1.21 8.24 5.43
N LEU A 343 0.25 8.00 6.34
CA LEU A 343 -0.96 8.81 6.49
C LEU A 343 -0.63 10.28 6.80
N ARG A 344 0.29 10.52 7.73
CA ARG A 344 0.76 11.87 8.09
C ARG A 344 1.41 12.59 6.91
N PHE A 345 2.25 11.90 6.17
CA PHE A 345 2.88 12.45 4.97
C PHE A 345 1.83 12.79 3.89
N SER A 346 0.88 11.91 3.65
CA SER A 346 -0.16 12.05 2.63
C SER A 346 -1.15 13.19 2.92
N LEU A 347 -1.32 13.57 4.19
CA LEU A 347 -2.08 14.77 4.56
C LEU A 347 -1.54 16.01 3.86
N ALA A 348 -0.24 16.24 3.96
CA ALA A 348 0.41 17.41 3.36
C ALA A 348 0.66 17.21 1.86
N ALA A 349 1.07 16.02 1.44
CA ALA A 349 1.44 15.73 0.05
C ALA A 349 0.23 15.69 -0.90
N SER A 350 -0.90 15.14 -0.43
CA SER A 350 -2.07 14.84 -1.28
C SER A 350 -3.38 15.40 -0.72
N HIS A 351 -3.33 16.21 0.33
CA HIS A 351 -4.48 16.79 1.04
C HIS A 351 -5.53 15.73 1.45
N LEU A 352 -5.09 14.53 1.83
CA LEU A 352 -5.96 13.48 2.34
C LEU A 352 -6.28 13.74 3.82
N VAL A 353 -7.52 14.01 4.10
CA VAL A 353 -8.01 14.31 5.47
C VAL A 353 -8.77 13.11 6.02
N PRO A 354 -8.23 12.43 7.07
CA PRO A 354 -8.78 11.14 7.54
C PRO A 354 -10.19 11.26 8.16
N TRP A 355 -10.62 12.45 8.58
CA TRP A 355 -11.96 12.68 9.14
C TRP A 355 -13.07 12.74 8.07
N ARG A 356 -12.75 12.76 6.79
CA ARG A 356 -13.72 12.62 5.70
C ARG A 356 -13.86 11.16 5.29
N ARG A 357 -15.06 10.81 4.80
CA ARG A 357 -15.41 9.42 4.42
C ARG A 357 -14.37 8.74 3.52
N LEU A 358 -13.85 9.44 2.53
CA LEU A 358 -12.89 8.88 1.57
C LEU A 358 -11.42 9.15 1.95
N GLY A 359 -11.15 9.89 3.04
CA GLY A 359 -9.78 10.26 3.40
C GLY A 359 -8.97 9.14 4.01
N LEU A 360 -9.60 8.22 4.76
CA LEU A 360 -8.96 7.07 5.36
C LEU A 360 -9.04 5.81 4.49
N SER A 361 -10.02 5.71 3.59
CA SER A 361 -10.24 4.53 2.76
C SER A 361 -9.02 4.11 1.93
N PRO A 362 -8.16 5.01 1.40
CA PRO A 362 -6.97 4.62 0.66
C PRO A 362 -5.97 3.76 1.44
N PHE A 363 -5.98 3.84 2.78
CA PHE A 363 -5.09 3.09 3.67
C PHE A 363 -5.78 1.87 4.29
N SER A 364 -7.07 1.71 4.10
CA SER A 364 -7.90 0.71 4.77
C SER A 364 -8.81 -0.04 3.79
N THR A 365 -10.05 0.40 3.64
CA THR A 365 -11.10 -0.32 2.89
C THR A 365 -10.83 -0.36 1.38
N ALA A 366 -10.39 0.73 0.77
CA ALA A 366 -10.06 0.75 -0.66
C ALA A 366 -8.80 -0.10 -0.96
N ALA A 367 -7.77 -0.02 -0.10
CA ALA A 367 -6.59 -0.87 -0.23
C ALA A 367 -6.95 -2.35 -0.07
N ALA A 368 -7.81 -2.69 0.89
CA ALA A 368 -8.31 -4.04 1.07
C ALA A 368 -9.07 -4.55 -0.16
N GLN A 369 -9.91 -3.71 -0.74
CA GLN A 369 -10.65 -4.04 -1.96
C GLN A 369 -9.72 -4.28 -3.15
N LEU A 370 -8.69 -3.45 -3.37
CA LEU A 370 -7.71 -3.64 -4.45
C LEU A 370 -6.89 -4.92 -4.29
N LEU A 371 -6.61 -5.31 -3.05
CA LEU A 371 -5.92 -6.56 -2.77
C LEU A 371 -6.86 -7.78 -2.77
N GLY A 372 -8.18 -7.59 -2.84
CA GLY A 372 -9.14 -8.68 -2.77
C GLY A 372 -9.12 -9.42 -1.44
N LEU A 373 -8.89 -8.70 -0.33
CA LEU A 373 -8.82 -9.32 1.01
C LEU A 373 -10.20 -9.77 1.48
N ASP A 374 -10.28 -10.91 2.14
CA ASP A 374 -11.53 -11.48 2.67
C ASP A 374 -12.26 -10.53 3.63
N TRP A 375 -11.51 -9.77 4.43
CA TRP A 375 -12.05 -8.75 5.30
C TRP A 375 -11.75 -7.35 4.75
N ASP A 376 -12.80 -6.57 4.54
CA ASP A 376 -12.71 -5.19 4.03
C ASP A 376 -12.13 -4.18 5.04
N GLY A 377 -11.88 -4.57 6.29
CA GLY A 377 -11.36 -3.71 7.35
C GLY A 377 -12.45 -2.96 8.13
N VAL A 378 -13.72 -3.20 7.85
CA VAL A 378 -14.84 -2.63 8.61
C VAL A 378 -15.19 -3.52 9.79
N LEU A 379 -15.31 -2.94 10.98
CA LEU A 379 -15.74 -3.66 12.18
C LEU A 379 -17.25 -3.88 12.16
N ARG A 380 -17.60 -5.14 12.25
CA ARG A 380 -18.99 -5.63 12.42
C ARG A 380 -18.99 -6.87 13.28
N GLN A 381 -20.15 -7.30 13.72
CA GLN A 381 -20.29 -8.59 14.40
C GLN A 381 -19.67 -9.71 13.54
N GLY A 382 -18.84 -10.54 14.14
CA GLY A 382 -18.13 -11.63 13.46
C GLY A 382 -16.81 -11.25 12.81
N SER A 383 -16.48 -9.96 12.63
CA SER A 383 -15.17 -9.55 12.10
C SER A 383 -14.03 -9.94 13.06
N PRO A 384 -12.78 -10.05 12.58
CA PRO A 384 -11.63 -10.25 13.45
C PRO A 384 -11.54 -9.18 14.54
N ALA A 385 -11.16 -9.57 15.77
CA ALA A 385 -10.85 -8.64 16.85
C ALA A 385 -9.42 -8.11 16.68
N ASP A 386 -9.22 -7.39 15.56
CA ASP A 386 -7.95 -6.81 15.13
C ASP A 386 -8.05 -5.29 15.19
N LEU A 387 -7.18 -4.67 16.00
CA LEU A 387 -7.22 -3.25 16.26
C LEU A 387 -5.82 -2.64 16.32
N LEU A 388 -5.73 -1.39 15.89
CA LEU A 388 -4.61 -0.50 16.11
C LEU A 388 -5.06 0.61 17.06
N VAL A 389 -4.71 0.51 18.33
CA VAL A 389 -5.06 1.48 19.37
C VAL A 389 -3.91 2.48 19.53
N LEU A 390 -4.21 3.75 19.39
CA LEU A 390 -3.25 4.85 19.31
C LEU A 390 -3.25 5.69 20.58
N GLY A 391 -2.08 6.09 21.04
CA GLY A 391 -1.90 7.00 22.15
C GLY A 391 -2.21 8.46 21.76
N ALA A 392 -3.34 8.66 21.13
CA ALA A 392 -3.88 9.94 20.70
C ALA A 392 -5.40 9.89 20.83
N SER A 393 -6.03 10.98 21.22
CA SER A 393 -7.50 11.07 21.37
C SER A 393 -8.17 11.77 20.18
N SER A 394 -7.40 12.31 19.25
CA SER A 394 -7.88 13.09 18.11
C SER A 394 -6.96 12.93 16.91
N TRP A 395 -7.48 13.29 15.73
CA TRP A 395 -6.65 13.38 14.52
C TRP A 395 -5.52 14.41 14.66
N GLY A 396 -5.78 15.53 15.34
CA GLY A 396 -4.76 16.55 15.58
C GLY A 396 -3.57 16.02 16.36
N GLU A 397 -3.80 15.27 17.44
CA GLU A 397 -2.71 14.62 18.20
C GLU A 397 -1.98 13.57 17.38
N LEU A 398 -2.72 12.73 16.63
CA LEU A 398 -2.15 11.71 15.75
C LEU A 398 -1.23 12.30 14.70
N LEU A 399 -1.64 13.41 14.09
CA LEU A 399 -0.92 14.04 12.99
C LEU A 399 0.25 14.90 13.49
N ALA A 400 0.19 15.41 14.74
CA ALA A 400 1.24 16.26 15.32
C ALA A 400 2.56 15.50 15.57
N ARG A 401 2.48 14.25 16.02
CA ARG A 401 3.64 13.41 16.36
C ARG A 401 3.33 11.93 16.15
N PRO A 402 4.34 11.07 15.93
CA PRO A 402 4.12 9.62 15.91
C PRO A 402 3.51 9.17 17.25
N PRO A 403 2.34 8.53 17.25
CA PRO A 403 1.71 8.09 18.48
C PRO A 403 2.33 6.80 18.97
N ARG A 404 2.39 6.62 20.29
CA ARG A 404 2.51 5.27 20.86
C ARG A 404 1.32 4.44 20.41
N ARG A 405 1.53 3.14 20.24
CA ARG A 405 0.46 2.26 19.76
C ARG A 405 0.47 0.89 20.43
N ARG A 406 -0.68 0.30 20.52
CA ARG A 406 -0.86 -1.12 20.84
C ARG A 406 -1.63 -1.79 19.71
N VAL A 407 -1.23 -2.99 19.36
CA VAL A 407 -1.85 -3.77 18.28
C VAL A 407 -2.52 -4.99 18.87
N LEU A 408 -3.81 -5.14 18.61
CA LEU A 408 -4.59 -6.33 18.94
C LEU A 408 -4.74 -7.17 17.66
N ARG A 409 -4.46 -8.46 17.73
CA ARG A 409 -4.62 -9.42 16.65
C ARG A 409 -5.33 -10.67 17.13
N ALA A 410 -6.43 -11.01 16.47
CA ALA A 410 -7.28 -12.13 16.85
C ALA A 410 -7.54 -12.16 18.38
N GLY A 411 -7.86 -11.01 18.96
CA GLY A 411 -8.11 -10.86 20.38
C GLY A 411 -6.89 -11.00 21.29
N ARG A 412 -5.65 -10.85 20.76
CA ARG A 412 -4.39 -10.90 21.53
C ARG A 412 -3.58 -9.64 21.35
N TRP A 413 -3.12 -9.04 22.44
CA TRP A 413 -2.17 -7.93 22.33
C TRP A 413 -0.82 -8.42 21.87
N LEU A 414 -0.21 -7.69 20.95
CA LEU A 414 1.20 -7.91 20.60
C LEU A 414 2.09 -7.35 21.70
N GLU A 415 3.06 -8.15 22.16
CA GLU A 415 4.02 -7.79 23.20
C GLU A 415 5.47 -7.97 22.69
N PRO A 416 6.40 -7.11 23.08
CA PRO A 416 6.15 -5.85 23.76
C PRO A 416 5.45 -4.83 22.86
N PRO A 417 4.70 -3.89 23.42
CA PRO A 417 4.22 -2.76 22.61
C PRO A 417 5.43 -2.06 21.98
N LEU A 418 5.27 -1.54 20.74
CA LEU A 418 6.29 -0.69 20.13
C LEU A 418 6.46 0.57 21.02
N CYS A 419 7.39 0.46 21.97
CA CYS A 419 8.08 1.61 22.48
C CYS A 419 9.19 1.93 21.50
N GLU A 420 9.48 3.20 21.24
CA GLU A 420 10.72 3.58 20.59
C GLU A 420 11.84 2.87 21.34
N GLU A 421 12.51 1.88 20.71
CA GLU A 421 13.71 1.31 21.28
C GLU A 421 14.68 2.47 21.44
N PRO A 422 15.24 2.71 22.66
CA PRO A 422 16.24 3.73 22.80
C PRO A 422 17.35 3.41 21.80
N SER A 423 17.61 4.33 20.88
CA SER A 423 18.67 4.16 19.89
C SER A 423 19.96 3.78 20.64
N PRO A 424 20.65 2.67 20.28
CA PRO A 424 21.94 2.35 20.91
C PRO A 424 22.93 3.51 20.84
N LEU A 425 22.78 4.38 19.84
CA LEU A 425 23.57 5.60 19.69
C LEU A 425 23.27 6.64 20.78
N LEU A 426 22.03 6.71 21.29
CA LEU A 426 21.67 7.62 22.39
C LEU A 426 22.06 7.07 23.76
N ALA A 427 22.17 5.75 23.90
CA ALA A 427 22.67 5.15 25.14
C ALA A 427 24.13 5.54 25.42
N ALA A 428 24.93 5.78 24.36
CA ALA A 428 26.29 6.26 24.47
C ALA A 428 26.41 7.74 24.88
N CYS A 429 25.32 8.52 24.84
CA CYS A 429 25.32 9.95 25.23
C CYS A 429 24.95 10.18 26.70
N HIS A 430 24.69 9.12 27.47
CA HIS A 430 24.35 9.18 28.89
C HIS A 430 25.50 8.73 29.82
N GLY A 431 26.73 8.62 29.28
CA GLY A 431 27.97 8.30 30.01
C GLY A 431 28.77 9.53 30.37
#